data_4ea6f232f92771b0840cb1062184fece
#
_entry.id   4ea6f232f92771b0840cb1062184fece
#
_cell.length_a   1.000
_cell.length_b   1.000
_cell.length_c   1.000
_cell.angle_alpha   90.00
_cell.angle_beta   90.00
_cell.angle_gamma   90.00
#
_symmetry.space_group_name_H-M   'P 1'
#
loop_
_entity.id
_entity.type
_entity.pdbx_description
1 polymer ?
#
loop_
_entity_poly.entity_id
_entity_poly.type
_entity_poly.pdbx_seq_one_letter_code
_entity_poly.pdbx_strand_id
1 'polypeptide(L)'
;FVQWQIEQGTNGLVPCGTTGESPTLSHEEHMRVTELCLEVARGRVPVMAGAGSNSTAEATMLTRHAKEAGADAALLVTPYYNKPTQEGLYRHYQAIHDAVDLPLFIYNIPGRSVVDMSVETMARLAKLPNIAGVKDATCDLDAADRVGPVEQEEGDIAGGARLHAQAP
;
A
#
# COMPACT_ATOMS: atom_id res chain seq x y z
N PHE A 1 -13.94 -1.01 -17.81
CA PHE A 1 -13.36 0.19 -17.18
C PHE A 1 -11.82 0.12 -17.14
N VAL A 2 -11.21 -0.93 -16.57
CA VAL A 2 -9.75 -1.09 -16.48
C VAL A 2 -9.06 -0.99 -17.85
N GLN A 3 -9.58 -1.69 -18.85
CA GLN A 3 -9.08 -1.62 -20.23
C GLN A 3 -9.08 -0.18 -20.77
N TRP A 4 -10.18 0.53 -20.58
CA TRP A 4 -10.31 1.92 -20.98
C TRP A 4 -9.31 2.84 -20.25
N GLN A 5 -9.12 2.67 -18.96
CA GLN A 5 -8.11 3.45 -18.17
C GLN A 5 -6.71 3.31 -18.76
N ILE A 6 -6.32 2.08 -19.10
CA ILE A 6 -4.99 1.80 -19.68
C ILE A 6 -4.89 2.47 -21.07
N GLU A 7 -5.92 2.39 -21.90
CA GLU A 7 -5.96 3.01 -23.21
C GLU A 7 -5.91 4.54 -23.14
N GLN A 8 -6.41 5.14 -22.06
CA GLN A 8 -6.31 6.59 -21.79
C GLN A 8 -4.99 7.03 -21.17
N GLY A 9 -4.02 6.13 -20.99
CA GLY A 9 -2.68 6.46 -20.55
C GLY A 9 -2.45 6.37 -19.03
N THR A 10 -3.29 5.64 -18.29
CA THR A 10 -3.04 5.33 -16.88
C THR A 10 -1.73 4.55 -16.73
N ASN A 11 -0.84 5.00 -15.84
CA ASN A 11 0.48 4.42 -15.62
C ASN A 11 0.50 3.30 -14.57
N GLY A 12 -0.56 3.10 -13.82
CA GLY A 12 -0.69 2.04 -12.82
C GLY A 12 -2.11 1.95 -12.28
N LEU A 13 -2.46 0.82 -11.71
CA LEU A 13 -3.81 0.53 -11.18
C LEU A 13 -3.75 0.23 -9.68
N VAL A 14 -4.77 0.71 -8.95
CA VAL A 14 -4.95 0.41 -7.53
C VAL A 14 -6.35 -0.13 -7.30
N PRO A 15 -6.61 -1.43 -7.55
CA PRO A 15 -7.88 -2.06 -7.21
C PRO A 15 -8.09 -2.09 -5.69
N CYS A 16 -9.33 -2.08 -5.25
CA CYS A 16 -9.72 -2.17 -3.85
C CYS A 16 -9.07 -1.12 -2.94
N GLY A 17 -8.79 0.08 -3.48
CA GLY A 17 -8.44 1.24 -2.67
C GLY A 17 -9.67 1.83 -1.98
N THR A 18 -9.49 2.93 -1.23
CA THR A 18 -10.56 3.63 -0.51
C THR A 18 -11.68 4.08 -1.46
N THR A 19 -11.33 4.68 -2.60
CA THR A 19 -12.29 5.10 -3.62
C THR A 19 -13.00 3.90 -4.30
N GLY A 20 -12.34 2.76 -4.31
CA GLY A 20 -12.89 1.49 -4.81
C GLY A 20 -13.78 0.76 -3.79
N GLU A 21 -14.16 1.43 -2.70
CA GLU A 21 -15.13 0.96 -1.71
C GLU A 21 -14.80 -0.43 -1.12
N SER A 22 -13.50 -0.73 -0.91
CA SER A 22 -13.06 -2.05 -0.43
C SER A 22 -13.80 -2.54 0.83
N PRO A 23 -14.21 -1.69 1.80
CA PRO A 23 -14.94 -2.14 2.99
C PRO A 23 -16.36 -2.69 2.71
N THR A 24 -16.92 -2.46 1.53
CA THR A 24 -18.26 -2.95 1.16
C THR A 24 -18.25 -4.27 0.41
N LEU A 25 -17.06 -4.77 0.07
CA LEU A 25 -16.86 -6.05 -0.61
C LEU A 25 -16.71 -7.19 0.41
N SER A 26 -17.24 -8.36 0.10
CA SER A 26 -16.81 -9.58 0.78
C SER A 26 -15.35 -9.89 0.47
N HIS A 27 -14.70 -10.75 1.25
CA HIS A 27 -13.31 -11.12 0.96
C HIS A 27 -13.16 -11.78 -0.42
N GLU A 28 -14.11 -12.61 -0.81
CA GLU A 28 -14.15 -13.26 -2.13
C GLU A 28 -14.27 -12.24 -3.25
N GLU A 29 -15.16 -11.26 -3.11
CA GLU A 29 -15.33 -10.17 -4.09
C GLU A 29 -14.07 -9.31 -4.17
N HIS A 30 -13.46 -8.95 -3.03
CA HIS A 30 -12.23 -8.19 -2.96
C HIS A 30 -11.09 -8.89 -3.72
N MET A 31 -10.88 -10.17 -3.43
CA MET A 31 -9.88 -10.99 -4.11
C MET A 31 -10.17 -11.09 -5.61
N ARG A 32 -11.44 -11.30 -5.98
CA ARG A 32 -11.84 -11.41 -7.39
C ARG A 32 -11.65 -10.11 -8.16
N VAL A 33 -11.91 -8.95 -7.57
CA VAL A 33 -11.66 -7.64 -8.20
C VAL A 33 -10.17 -7.45 -8.48
N THR A 34 -9.30 -7.84 -7.55
CA THR A 34 -7.84 -7.79 -7.75
C THR A 34 -7.40 -8.69 -8.90
N GLU A 35 -7.87 -9.94 -8.94
CA GLU A 35 -7.59 -10.88 -10.04
C GLU A 35 -8.05 -10.33 -11.39
N LEU A 36 -9.29 -9.82 -11.49
CA LEU A 36 -9.83 -9.25 -12.73
C LEU A 36 -9.00 -8.06 -13.23
N CYS A 37 -8.52 -7.21 -12.32
CA CYS A 37 -7.64 -6.10 -12.69
C CYS A 37 -6.32 -6.62 -13.28
N LEU A 38 -5.73 -7.63 -12.68
CA LEU A 38 -4.49 -8.28 -13.16
C LEU A 38 -4.72 -8.98 -14.51
N GLU A 39 -5.81 -9.75 -14.64
CA GLU A 39 -6.20 -10.40 -15.88
C GLU A 39 -6.34 -9.41 -17.05
N VAL A 40 -6.92 -8.24 -16.79
CA VAL A 40 -7.10 -7.19 -17.82
C VAL A 40 -5.81 -6.41 -18.04
N ALA A 41 -5.06 -6.09 -17.00
CA ALA A 41 -3.80 -5.34 -17.12
C ALA A 41 -2.75 -6.10 -17.96
N ARG A 42 -2.62 -7.41 -17.76
CA ARG A 42 -1.70 -8.29 -18.51
C ARG A 42 -0.25 -7.75 -18.53
N GLY A 43 0.21 -7.18 -17.43
CA GLY A 43 1.54 -6.60 -17.33
C GLY A 43 1.79 -5.32 -18.15
N ARG A 44 0.73 -4.71 -18.75
CA ARG A 44 0.87 -3.45 -19.50
C ARG A 44 1.12 -2.25 -18.58
N VAL A 45 0.61 -2.30 -17.39
CA VAL A 45 0.83 -1.33 -16.31
C VAL A 45 0.93 -2.07 -14.99
N PRO A 46 1.69 -1.57 -14.01
CA PRO A 46 1.77 -2.17 -12.68
C PRO A 46 0.42 -2.11 -11.94
N VAL A 47 0.18 -3.12 -11.12
CA VAL A 47 -1.01 -3.23 -10.27
C VAL A 47 -0.59 -3.30 -8.81
N MET A 48 -0.98 -2.29 -8.03
CA MET A 48 -0.78 -2.22 -6.58
C MET A 48 -2.10 -2.55 -5.88
N ALA A 49 -2.25 -3.76 -5.36
CA ALA A 49 -3.50 -4.19 -4.74
C ALA A 49 -3.74 -3.50 -3.39
N GLY A 50 -4.92 -2.91 -3.21
CA GLY A 50 -5.36 -2.48 -1.88
C GLY A 50 -5.60 -3.70 -1.00
N ALA A 51 -4.81 -3.87 0.07
CA ALA A 51 -4.86 -5.04 0.94
C ALA A 51 -4.86 -4.67 2.44
N GLY A 52 -5.02 -3.38 2.75
CA GLY A 52 -5.00 -2.89 4.13
C GLY A 52 -6.28 -3.24 4.90
N SER A 53 -6.11 -3.53 6.18
CA SER A 53 -7.18 -3.76 7.16
C SER A 53 -6.74 -3.28 8.54
N ASN A 54 -7.69 -3.05 9.44
CA ASN A 54 -7.40 -2.84 10.85
C ASN A 54 -7.14 -4.15 11.62
N SER A 55 -7.31 -5.29 10.95
CA SER A 55 -6.90 -6.62 11.41
C SER A 55 -5.61 -7.04 10.72
N THR A 56 -4.54 -7.26 11.48
CA THR A 56 -3.25 -7.71 10.93
C THR A 56 -3.37 -9.05 10.19
N ALA A 57 -4.18 -9.97 10.71
CA ALA A 57 -4.41 -11.27 10.08
C ALA A 57 -5.09 -11.14 8.72
N GLU A 58 -6.11 -10.28 8.62
CA GLU A 58 -6.83 -10.00 7.37
C GLU A 58 -5.92 -9.30 6.35
N ALA A 59 -5.20 -8.25 6.77
CA ALA A 59 -4.24 -7.57 5.90
C ALA A 59 -3.16 -8.51 5.37
N THR A 60 -2.66 -9.44 6.22
CA THR A 60 -1.70 -10.47 5.79
C THR A 60 -2.32 -11.43 4.77
N MET A 61 -3.57 -11.86 4.99
CA MET A 61 -4.29 -12.76 4.07
C MET A 61 -4.47 -12.09 2.69
N LEU A 62 -4.97 -10.86 2.67
CA LEU A 62 -5.20 -10.11 1.42
C LEU A 62 -3.89 -9.81 0.69
N THR A 63 -2.82 -9.47 1.43
CA THR A 63 -1.49 -9.24 0.84
C THR A 63 -0.92 -10.53 0.23
N ARG A 64 -1.11 -11.66 0.89
CA ARG A 64 -0.67 -12.97 0.37
C ARG A 64 -1.42 -13.32 -0.91
N HIS A 65 -2.74 -13.16 -0.92
CA HIS A 65 -3.54 -13.35 -2.12
C HIS A 65 -3.09 -12.42 -3.26
N ALA A 66 -2.82 -11.14 -2.99
CA ALA A 66 -2.33 -10.21 -3.99
C ALA A 66 -1.00 -10.68 -4.62
N LYS A 67 -0.06 -11.17 -3.81
CA LYS A 67 1.19 -11.79 -4.28
C LYS A 67 0.93 -13.02 -5.16
N GLU A 68 0.09 -13.95 -4.69
CA GLU A 68 -0.25 -15.19 -5.40
C GLU A 68 -0.94 -14.92 -6.73
N ALA A 69 -1.79 -13.87 -6.79
CA ALA A 69 -2.45 -13.42 -8.02
C ALA A 69 -1.52 -12.70 -8.99
N GLY A 70 -0.31 -12.30 -8.56
CA GLY A 70 0.70 -11.64 -9.40
C GLY A 70 0.66 -10.11 -9.38
N ALA A 71 0.18 -9.49 -8.30
CA ALA A 71 0.29 -8.05 -8.11
C ALA A 71 1.76 -7.62 -7.93
N ASP A 72 2.08 -6.42 -8.40
CA ASP A 72 3.44 -5.85 -8.31
C ASP A 72 3.73 -5.28 -6.91
N ALA A 73 2.69 -4.85 -6.18
CA ALA A 73 2.80 -4.32 -4.84
C ALA A 73 1.46 -4.41 -4.08
N ALA A 74 1.50 -4.15 -2.77
CA ALA A 74 0.31 -3.96 -1.95
C ALA A 74 0.28 -2.56 -1.31
N LEU A 75 -0.92 -1.95 -1.29
CA LEU A 75 -1.21 -0.71 -0.59
C LEU A 75 -1.94 -1.01 0.71
N LEU A 76 -1.32 -0.66 1.84
CA LEU A 76 -1.80 -1.00 3.18
C LEU A 76 -2.16 0.27 3.95
N VAL A 77 -3.45 0.53 4.13
CA VAL A 77 -3.91 1.64 4.98
C VAL A 77 -3.53 1.37 6.44
N THR A 78 -3.16 2.44 7.17
CA THR A 78 -2.97 2.34 8.63
C THR A 78 -4.24 1.79 9.29
N PRO A 79 -4.11 0.89 10.31
CA PRO A 79 -5.27 0.38 11.04
C PRO A 79 -6.16 1.50 11.54
N TYR A 80 -7.41 1.47 11.13
CA TYR A 80 -8.46 2.43 11.43
C TYR A 80 -9.34 1.91 12.56
N TYR A 81 -10.11 2.78 13.21
CA TYR A 81 -11.10 2.46 14.26
C TYR A 81 -10.47 2.04 15.60
N ASN A 82 -9.62 1.02 15.66
CA ASN A 82 -9.01 0.46 16.87
C ASN A 82 -7.82 1.27 17.41
N LYS A 83 -7.39 2.32 16.72
CA LYS A 83 -6.40 3.32 17.15
C LYS A 83 -5.14 2.72 17.78
N PRO A 84 -4.32 1.96 17.06
CA PRO A 84 -3.09 1.41 17.59
C PRO A 84 -2.10 2.53 17.99
N THR A 85 -1.21 2.21 18.93
CA THR A 85 -0.06 3.07 19.25
C THR A 85 0.97 3.05 18.11
N GLN A 86 1.97 3.92 18.12
CA GLN A 86 3.06 3.92 17.13
C GLN A 86 3.79 2.58 17.08
N GLU A 87 4.06 1.96 18.25
CA GLU A 87 4.63 0.60 18.29
C GLU A 87 3.65 -0.44 17.73
N GLY A 88 2.35 -0.29 17.95
CA GLY A 88 1.32 -1.14 17.34
C GLY A 88 1.29 -1.02 15.82
N LEU A 89 1.44 0.21 15.27
CA LEU A 89 1.58 0.43 13.83
C LEU A 89 2.83 -0.28 13.28
N TYR A 90 3.99 -0.08 13.94
CA TYR A 90 5.22 -0.75 13.54
C TYR A 90 5.05 -2.27 13.49
N ARG A 91 4.51 -2.87 14.56
CA ARG A 91 4.30 -4.33 14.64
C ARG A 91 3.31 -4.86 13.61
N HIS A 92 2.28 -4.08 13.29
CA HIS A 92 1.31 -4.42 12.25
C HIS A 92 2.00 -4.59 10.88
N TYR A 93 2.75 -3.59 10.44
CA TYR A 93 3.45 -3.64 9.15
C TYR A 93 4.60 -4.66 9.15
N GLN A 94 5.35 -4.77 10.25
CA GLN A 94 6.40 -5.76 10.40
C GLN A 94 5.84 -7.18 10.24
N ALA A 95 4.71 -7.50 10.86
CA ALA A 95 4.11 -8.83 10.75
C ALA A 95 3.67 -9.17 9.32
N ILE A 96 3.16 -8.19 8.56
CA ILE A 96 2.79 -8.38 7.15
C ILE A 96 4.06 -8.55 6.30
N HIS A 97 5.07 -7.70 6.51
CA HIS A 97 6.37 -7.79 5.86
C HIS A 97 7.02 -9.15 6.04
N ASP A 98 7.04 -9.65 7.29
CA ASP A 98 7.68 -10.94 7.62
C ASP A 98 6.92 -12.15 7.03
N ALA A 99 5.61 -11.98 6.78
CA ALA A 99 4.74 -13.04 6.28
C ALA A 99 4.67 -13.12 4.75
N VAL A 100 4.92 -12.01 4.03
CA VAL A 100 4.71 -11.93 2.58
C VAL A 100 5.82 -11.12 1.92
N ASP A 101 6.55 -11.77 1.04
CA ASP A 101 7.60 -11.14 0.22
C ASP A 101 6.97 -10.46 -1.01
N LEU A 102 6.48 -9.24 -0.81
CA LEU A 102 5.87 -8.35 -1.82
C LEU A 102 6.20 -6.91 -1.45
N PRO A 103 6.50 -6.01 -2.39
CA PRO A 103 6.65 -4.59 -2.10
C PRO A 103 5.40 -4.01 -1.42
N LEU A 104 5.57 -3.37 -0.26
CA LEU A 104 4.49 -2.83 0.55
C LEU A 104 4.55 -1.29 0.55
N PHE A 105 3.43 -0.67 0.26
CA PHE A 105 3.25 0.78 0.39
C PHE A 105 2.33 1.08 1.58
N ILE A 106 2.84 1.86 2.51
CA ILE A 106 2.07 2.35 3.66
C ILE A 106 1.12 3.44 3.18
N TYR A 107 -0.14 3.39 3.60
CA TYR A 107 -1.09 4.45 3.34
C TYR A 107 -1.49 5.14 4.65
N ASN A 108 -0.89 6.30 4.89
CA ASN A 108 -1.17 7.15 6.05
C ASN A 108 -2.25 8.18 5.68
N ILE A 109 -3.43 8.05 6.29
CA ILE A 109 -4.59 8.92 6.03
C ILE A 109 -5.35 9.22 7.33
N PRO A 110 -4.80 10.07 8.22
CA PRO A 110 -5.36 10.33 9.55
C PRO A 110 -6.78 10.91 9.50
N GLY A 111 -7.15 11.63 8.44
CA GLY A 111 -8.50 12.13 8.24
C GLY A 111 -9.57 11.03 8.15
N ARG A 112 -9.20 9.78 7.85
CA ARG A 112 -10.10 8.61 7.80
C ARG A 112 -9.76 7.58 8.87
N SER A 113 -8.48 7.29 9.09
CA SER A 113 -8.04 6.28 10.08
C SER A 113 -8.04 6.80 11.51
N VAL A 114 -8.07 8.12 11.71
CA VAL A 114 -7.93 8.82 13.01
C VAL A 114 -6.53 8.62 13.65
N VAL A 115 -5.73 7.73 13.11
CA VAL A 115 -4.35 7.47 13.56
C VAL A 115 -3.40 8.06 12.53
N ASP A 116 -2.47 8.87 13.01
CA ASP A 116 -1.38 9.41 12.23
C ASP A 116 -0.09 8.66 12.56
N MET A 117 0.63 8.22 11.54
CA MET A 117 1.91 7.57 11.69
C MET A 117 3.01 8.62 11.79
N SER A 118 3.76 8.60 12.90
CA SER A 118 4.87 9.54 13.08
C SER A 118 6.02 9.28 12.10
N VAL A 119 6.79 10.35 11.82
CA VAL A 119 8.00 10.29 10.97
C VAL A 119 8.99 9.24 11.50
N GLU A 120 9.15 9.14 12.82
CA GLU A 120 10.05 8.16 13.45
C GLU A 120 9.57 6.72 13.20
N THR A 121 8.26 6.48 13.22
CA THR A 121 7.69 5.16 12.92
C THR A 121 7.87 4.83 11.44
N MET A 122 7.65 5.79 10.54
CA MET A 122 7.91 5.63 9.10
C MET A 122 9.39 5.32 8.84
N ALA A 123 10.31 6.06 9.46
CA ALA A 123 11.75 5.84 9.33
C ALA A 123 12.21 4.46 9.85
N ARG A 124 11.55 3.94 10.91
CA ARG A 124 11.79 2.57 11.39
C ARG A 124 11.31 1.53 10.38
N LEU A 125 10.12 1.71 9.82
CA LEU A 125 9.53 0.81 8.83
C LEU A 125 10.33 0.81 7.52
N ALA A 126 10.82 1.97 7.10
CA ALA A 126 11.64 2.11 5.90
C ALA A 126 12.96 1.30 5.92
N LYS A 127 13.39 0.81 7.10
CA LYS A 127 14.52 -0.12 7.23
C LYS A 127 14.17 -1.57 6.88
N LEU A 128 12.89 -1.89 6.73
CA LEU A 128 12.43 -3.21 6.33
C LEU A 128 12.47 -3.29 4.79
N PRO A 129 13.17 -4.29 4.20
CA PRO A 129 13.50 -4.29 2.77
C PRO A 129 12.30 -4.23 1.82
N ASN A 130 11.14 -4.77 2.23
CA ASN A 130 9.94 -4.77 1.39
C ASN A 130 9.05 -3.54 1.59
N ILE A 131 9.39 -2.61 2.50
CA ILE A 131 8.68 -1.34 2.60
C ILE A 131 9.18 -0.40 1.51
N ALA A 132 8.43 -0.34 0.41
CA ALA A 132 8.83 0.34 -0.82
C ALA A 132 8.46 1.84 -0.85
N GLY A 133 7.54 2.27 0.01
CA GLY A 133 7.14 3.67 0.04
C GLY A 133 5.96 3.98 0.95
N VAL A 134 5.61 5.26 0.97
CA VAL A 134 4.47 5.80 1.72
C VAL A 134 3.60 6.62 0.77
N LYS A 135 2.29 6.36 0.80
CA LYS A 135 1.26 7.26 0.30
C LYS A 135 0.78 8.08 1.49
N ASP A 136 1.24 9.30 1.61
CA ASP A 136 0.84 10.21 2.67
C ASP A 136 -0.31 11.11 2.23
N ALA A 137 -1.39 11.16 3.02
CA ALA A 137 -2.55 12.00 2.82
C ALA A 137 -2.83 12.89 4.05
N THR A 138 -1.77 13.30 4.76
CA THR A 138 -1.85 14.26 5.87
C THR A 138 -1.98 15.70 5.38
N CYS A 139 -1.57 15.99 4.13
CA CYS A 139 -1.34 17.33 3.58
C CYS A 139 -0.16 18.08 4.25
N ASP A 140 0.67 17.40 5.06
CA ASP A 140 1.93 17.92 5.60
C ASP A 140 3.08 17.56 4.66
N LEU A 141 3.40 18.46 3.73
CA LEU A 141 4.46 18.23 2.75
C LEU A 141 5.86 18.18 3.41
N ASP A 142 6.04 18.87 4.53
CA ASP A 142 7.30 18.86 5.27
C ASP A 142 7.56 17.50 5.96
N ALA A 143 6.51 16.74 6.27
CA ALA A 143 6.66 15.41 6.85
C ALA A 143 7.32 14.42 5.87
N ALA A 144 6.96 14.51 4.59
CA ALA A 144 7.54 13.66 3.54
C ALA A 144 9.05 13.93 3.36
N ASP A 145 9.46 15.20 3.45
CA ASP A 145 10.88 15.60 3.33
C ASP A 145 11.69 15.16 4.56
N ARG A 146 11.07 15.11 5.75
CA ARG A 146 11.73 14.65 6.98
C ARG A 146 12.04 13.15 7.00
N VAL A 147 11.29 12.33 6.28
CA VAL A 147 11.61 10.89 6.13
C VAL A 147 12.87 10.69 5.29
N GLY A 148 13.13 11.61 4.34
CA GLY A 148 14.29 11.57 3.46
C GLY A 148 14.31 10.34 2.52
N PRO A 149 15.27 10.29 1.59
CA PRO A 149 15.56 9.04 0.90
C PRO A 149 16.17 8.07 1.92
N VAL A 150 15.61 6.87 2.04
CA VAL A 150 16.27 5.79 2.77
C VAL A 150 17.54 5.44 1.99
N GLU A 151 18.71 5.72 2.57
CA GLU A 151 19.96 5.17 2.06
C GLU A 151 19.89 3.66 2.23
N GLN A 152 19.52 2.97 1.17
CA GLN A 152 19.73 1.54 1.07
C GLN A 152 21.20 1.35 0.75
N GLU A 153 21.93 0.64 1.61
CA GLU A 153 23.26 0.16 1.25
C GLU A 153 23.16 -0.57 -0.09
N GLU A 154 24.07 -0.24 -1.03
CA GLU A 154 24.03 -0.64 -2.42
C GLU A 154 23.83 -2.15 -2.61
N GLY A 155 22.61 -2.52 -2.89
CA GLY A 155 22.22 -3.81 -3.41
C GLY A 155 21.11 -3.55 -4.43
N ASP A 156 21.41 -3.78 -5.70
CA ASP A 156 20.59 -3.53 -6.87
C ASP A 156 19.08 -3.80 -6.66
N ILE A 157 18.30 -2.74 -6.50
CA ILE A 157 16.86 -2.77 -6.83
C ILE A 157 16.56 -1.55 -7.69
N ALA A 158 16.33 -1.80 -8.97
CA ALA A 158 15.94 -0.80 -9.94
C ALA A 158 14.58 -0.16 -9.60
N GLY A 159 14.54 1.16 -9.49
CA GLY A 159 13.36 1.96 -9.75
C GLY A 159 12.40 2.18 -8.58
N GLY A 160 12.80 2.95 -7.58
CA GLY A 160 11.85 3.57 -6.65
C GLY A 160 11.00 4.65 -7.33
N ALA A 161 9.78 4.31 -7.75
CA ALA A 161 8.83 5.28 -8.26
C ALA A 161 8.20 6.05 -7.09
N ARG A 162 8.52 7.34 -6.95
CA ARG A 162 7.79 8.26 -6.08
C ARG A 162 6.43 8.54 -6.70
N LEU A 163 5.36 8.01 -6.13
CA LEU A 163 4.00 8.40 -6.47
C LEU A 163 3.62 9.61 -5.61
N HIS A 164 3.82 10.82 -6.14
CA HIS A 164 3.22 12.02 -5.59
C HIS A 164 1.74 12.07 -5.99
N ALA A 165 0.84 11.87 -5.04
CA ALA A 165 -0.56 12.17 -5.26
C ALA A 165 -0.74 13.69 -5.16
N GLN A 166 -0.87 14.39 -6.29
CA GLN A 166 -1.42 15.74 -6.32
C GLN A 166 -2.92 15.63 -6.11
N ALA A 167 -3.40 16.21 -5.02
CA ALA A 167 -4.83 16.47 -4.85
C ALA A 167 -5.23 17.69 -5.70
N PRO A 168 -6.47 17.72 -6.23
CA PRO A 168 -7.00 18.86 -6.97
C PRO A 168 -7.21 20.08 -6.09
#